data_20c077258f36d46a97bc8b6aa7adb1ca
#
_entry.id   20c077258f36d46a97bc8b6aa7adb1ca
#
_cell.length_a   1.000
_cell.length_b   1.000
_cell.length_c   1.000
_cell.angle_alpha   90.00
_cell.angle_beta   90.00
_cell.angle_gamma   90.00
#
_symmetry.space_group_name_H-M   'P 1'
#
loop_
_entity.id
_entity.type
_entity.pdbx_description
1 polymer ?
#
loop_
_entity_poly.entity_id
_entity_poly.type
_entity_poly.pdbx_seq_one_letter_code
_entity_poly.pdbx_strand_id
1 'polypeptide(L)'
;MSEKSKVYFADFRCPTFRENLPQKFARLLMTAGLGDIEMEDKYVAIKMHFGEPGNLAFLRPNWAKVVVDLVKDKGGKPFLTDCNTLYVGGRKNALDHLDSAYTNGFSPFSTGCHIIIADGLKGNDEVEVPVEGGEYVKAAKIGRAVMDADVFISLNHFKGHEQAGMGGALKNIGMGCGSRAGKMEQHNSGKPFVKTKKCIGCGNCAKICAHDAPTRGEDGKYTIDQDKCVGCARCIAVCPKDAIQTLWDEAPAILNKKIAEYTKAVVDGRPCFHISLVLDVSPNCDCHSENDVPLVPNVGMFASFDPVALDQACADAVLAQPLVPNSLLFDSGEPCNCTDPFKAAHPDVDWEACLEHGEKLGIGQRAYELVKI
;
A
#
# COMPACT_ATOMS: atom_id res chain seq x y z
N MET A 1 5.36 -25.67 -20.05
CA MET A 1 4.67 -25.08 -18.88
C MET A 1 5.73 -24.27 -18.18
N SER A 2 5.52 -22.98 -17.92
CA SER A 2 6.44 -22.17 -17.11
C SER A 2 6.55 -22.79 -15.71
N GLU A 3 7.72 -22.74 -15.12
CA GLU A 3 7.91 -23.14 -13.72
C GLU A 3 7.04 -22.24 -12.82
N LYS A 4 6.36 -22.83 -11.84
CA LYS A 4 5.51 -22.08 -10.91
C LYS A 4 6.37 -21.22 -9.99
N SER A 5 5.92 -20.01 -9.68
CA SER A 5 6.58 -19.16 -8.70
C SER A 5 6.52 -19.76 -7.30
N LYS A 6 7.63 -19.76 -6.56
CA LYS A 6 7.67 -20.25 -5.19
C LYS A 6 7.18 -19.20 -4.22
N VAL A 7 6.25 -19.60 -3.36
CA VAL A 7 5.79 -18.81 -2.22
C VAL A 7 6.11 -19.58 -0.96
N TYR A 8 6.93 -19.00 -0.10
CA TYR A 8 7.34 -19.61 1.16
C TYR A 8 6.38 -19.21 2.26
N PHE A 9 6.03 -20.17 3.14
CA PHE A 9 5.03 -19.98 4.18
C PHE A 9 5.50 -20.52 5.52
N ALA A 10 5.26 -19.78 6.59
CA ALA A 10 5.36 -20.20 7.97
C ALA A 10 4.16 -19.70 8.79
N ASP A 11 3.55 -20.56 9.59
CA ASP A 11 2.49 -20.18 10.51
C ASP A 11 3.02 -19.36 11.71
N PHE A 12 2.11 -18.81 12.53
CA PHE A 12 2.48 -18.05 13.74
C PHE A 12 2.74 -18.93 14.99
N ARG A 13 2.74 -20.25 14.88
CA ARG A 13 2.94 -21.12 16.04
C ARG A 13 4.41 -21.24 16.41
N CYS A 14 4.74 -20.93 17.66
CA CYS A 14 6.04 -21.17 18.29
C CYS A 14 5.80 -21.88 19.63
N PRO A 15 5.47 -23.19 19.62
CA PRO A 15 5.02 -23.89 20.83
C PRO A 15 6.14 -24.21 21.82
N THR A 16 7.41 -23.95 21.49
CA THR A 16 8.56 -24.22 22.31
C THR A 16 9.43 -22.97 22.50
N PHE A 17 10.29 -22.97 23.52
CA PHE A 17 11.25 -21.88 23.77
C PHE A 17 12.47 -21.89 22.83
N ARG A 18 12.55 -22.85 21.90
CA ARG A 18 13.71 -23.00 21.00
C ARG A 18 13.77 -21.93 19.90
N GLU A 19 12.62 -21.40 19.51
CA GLU A 19 12.50 -20.40 18.47
C GLU A 19 11.32 -19.46 18.80
N ASN A 20 11.52 -18.16 18.72
CA ASN A 20 10.46 -17.17 18.85
C ASN A 20 9.97 -16.69 17.46
N LEU A 21 8.87 -15.93 17.41
CA LEU A 21 8.29 -15.46 16.14
C LEU A 21 9.25 -14.60 15.30
N PRO A 22 9.99 -13.62 15.84
CA PRO A 22 11.02 -12.90 15.10
C PRO A 22 12.09 -13.81 14.47
N GLN A 23 12.57 -14.82 15.20
CA GLN A 23 13.55 -15.79 14.70
C GLN A 23 12.94 -16.66 13.58
N LYS A 24 11.71 -17.15 13.77
CA LYS A 24 10.99 -17.91 12.74
C LYS A 24 10.76 -17.09 11.47
N PHE A 25 10.41 -15.81 11.63
CA PHE A 25 10.25 -14.89 10.54
C PHE A 25 11.57 -14.65 9.79
N ALA A 26 12.66 -14.38 10.49
CA ALA A 26 13.99 -14.25 9.88
C ALA A 26 14.38 -15.52 9.10
N ARG A 27 14.15 -16.72 9.67
CA ARG A 27 14.41 -18.00 9.01
C ARG A 27 13.57 -18.15 7.73
N LEU A 28 12.28 -17.79 7.77
CA LEU A 28 11.41 -17.77 6.58
C LEU A 28 12.04 -16.92 5.47
N LEU A 29 12.39 -15.66 5.77
CA LEU A 29 12.92 -14.71 4.79
C LEU A 29 14.24 -15.18 4.18
N MET A 30 15.15 -15.71 5.00
CA MET A 30 16.43 -16.25 4.54
C MET A 30 16.24 -17.51 3.68
N THR A 31 15.32 -18.41 4.06
CA THR A 31 15.00 -19.60 3.26
C THR A 31 14.31 -19.24 1.94
N ALA A 32 13.52 -18.16 1.93
CA ALA A 32 12.86 -17.65 0.72
C ALA A 32 13.81 -16.91 -0.25
N GLY A 33 15.08 -16.73 0.14
CA GLY A 33 16.10 -16.16 -0.75
C GLY A 33 16.38 -14.67 -0.54
N LEU A 34 15.88 -14.03 0.52
CA LEU A 34 16.23 -12.63 0.81
C LEU A 34 17.75 -12.42 0.89
N GLY A 35 18.46 -13.43 1.43
CA GLY A 35 19.92 -13.41 1.54
C GLY A 35 20.69 -13.51 0.22
N ASP A 36 20.04 -13.87 -0.87
CA ASP A 36 20.64 -14.00 -2.20
C ASP A 36 20.70 -12.69 -2.97
N ILE A 37 19.99 -11.67 -2.48
CA ILE A 37 20.05 -10.32 -3.04
C ILE A 37 21.34 -9.66 -2.61
N GLU A 38 22.09 -9.11 -3.59
CA GLU A 38 23.27 -8.31 -3.33
C GLU A 38 22.88 -6.95 -2.74
N MET A 39 23.27 -6.70 -1.47
CA MET A 39 22.85 -5.50 -0.74
C MET A 39 24.03 -4.66 -0.21
N GLU A 40 25.28 -5.16 -0.32
CA GLU A 40 26.45 -4.43 0.21
C GLU A 40 26.52 -3.02 -0.35
N ASP A 41 26.62 -2.04 0.55
CA ASP A 41 26.65 -0.60 0.27
C ASP A 41 25.42 -0.02 -0.46
N LYS A 42 24.35 -0.80 -0.71
CA LYS A 42 23.14 -0.39 -1.45
C LYS A 42 22.08 0.22 -0.56
N TYR A 43 21.37 1.21 -1.10
CA TYR A 43 20.16 1.74 -0.48
C TYR A 43 19.00 0.76 -0.68
N VAL A 44 18.35 0.35 0.42
CA VAL A 44 17.26 -0.62 0.43
C VAL A 44 15.99 0.04 0.94
N ALA A 45 15.03 0.27 0.05
CA ALA A 45 13.72 0.78 0.43
C ALA A 45 12.84 -0.37 0.96
N ILE A 46 12.41 -0.27 2.21
CA ILE A 46 11.44 -1.19 2.81
C ILE A 46 10.09 -0.47 2.84
N LYS A 47 9.23 -0.78 1.87
CA LYS A 47 7.91 -0.18 1.75
C LYS A 47 6.91 -0.87 2.65
N MET A 48 6.29 -0.10 3.53
CA MET A 48 5.20 -0.57 4.38
C MET A 48 4.20 0.53 4.66
N HIS A 49 3.09 0.18 5.27
CA HIS A 49 2.08 1.12 5.76
C HIS A 49 2.29 1.34 7.25
N PHE A 50 2.35 2.61 7.71
CA PHE A 50 2.60 2.93 9.11
C PHE A 50 1.33 2.97 9.98
N GLY A 51 0.14 2.74 9.41
CA GLY A 51 -1.15 2.89 10.07
C GLY A 51 -1.63 4.34 10.12
N GLU A 52 -2.92 4.54 10.04
CA GLU A 52 -3.55 5.85 10.34
C GLU A 52 -3.67 5.98 11.86
N PRO A 53 -3.49 7.18 12.46
CA PRO A 53 -3.68 7.36 13.90
C PRO A 53 -5.07 6.90 14.37
N GLY A 54 -5.09 6.01 15.38
CA GLY A 54 -6.30 5.38 15.89
C GLY A 54 -6.52 3.94 15.42
N ASN A 55 -5.98 3.55 14.28
CA ASN A 55 -5.97 2.16 13.83
C ASN A 55 -4.94 1.36 14.63
N LEU A 56 -5.25 0.15 15.05
CA LEU A 56 -4.35 -0.76 15.78
C LEU A 56 -4.13 -2.10 15.06
N ALA A 57 -4.74 -2.31 13.89
CA ALA A 57 -4.57 -3.52 13.09
C ALA A 57 -3.32 -3.50 12.20
N PHE A 58 -2.64 -2.36 12.07
CA PHE A 58 -1.42 -2.24 11.25
C PHE A 58 -0.28 -3.16 11.75
N LEU A 59 0.67 -3.47 10.87
CA LEU A 59 1.84 -4.27 11.23
C LEU A 59 2.70 -3.58 12.30
N ARG A 60 3.02 -4.31 13.37
CA ARG A 60 3.87 -3.82 14.46
C ARG A 60 5.29 -3.51 13.99
N PRO A 61 5.96 -2.49 14.55
CA PRO A 61 7.36 -2.14 14.22
C PRO A 61 8.35 -3.30 14.35
N ASN A 62 8.05 -4.27 15.23
CA ASN A 62 8.87 -5.48 15.44
C ASN A 62 9.09 -6.29 14.15
N TRP A 63 8.09 -6.36 13.27
CA TRP A 63 8.22 -7.04 11.99
C TRP A 63 9.20 -6.31 11.06
N ALA A 64 9.08 -4.98 10.99
CA ALA A 64 10.01 -4.16 10.22
C ALA A 64 11.43 -4.28 10.74
N LYS A 65 11.62 -4.33 12.07
CA LYS A 65 12.95 -4.48 12.67
C LYS A 65 13.67 -5.76 12.21
N VAL A 66 12.98 -6.88 12.10
CA VAL A 66 13.60 -8.14 11.60
C VAL A 66 14.11 -7.95 10.17
N VAL A 67 13.32 -7.33 9.30
CA VAL A 67 13.74 -7.08 7.91
C VAL A 67 14.92 -6.12 7.86
N VAL A 68 14.87 -5.05 8.64
CA VAL A 68 15.96 -4.05 8.76
C VAL A 68 17.26 -4.70 9.23
N ASP A 69 17.20 -5.55 10.26
CA ASP A 69 18.39 -6.22 10.79
C ASP A 69 19.01 -7.15 9.72
N LEU A 70 18.19 -7.95 9.02
CA LEU A 70 18.66 -8.83 7.94
C LEU A 70 19.30 -8.04 6.78
N VAL A 71 18.75 -6.91 6.41
CA VAL A 71 19.35 -6.02 5.37
C VAL A 71 20.70 -5.48 5.85
N LYS A 72 20.80 -5.03 7.10
CA LYS A 72 22.06 -4.53 7.68
C LYS A 72 23.11 -5.62 7.81
N ASP A 73 22.73 -6.83 8.19
CA ASP A 73 23.63 -7.98 8.27
C ASP A 73 24.22 -8.36 6.89
N LYS A 74 23.57 -7.92 5.79
CA LYS A 74 24.03 -8.02 4.40
C LYS A 74 24.76 -6.77 3.91
N GLY A 75 25.12 -5.84 4.80
CA GLY A 75 25.81 -4.58 4.44
C GLY A 75 24.94 -3.52 3.77
N GLY A 76 23.63 -3.74 3.67
CA GLY A 76 22.70 -2.80 3.06
C GLY A 76 22.37 -1.59 3.94
N LYS A 77 21.91 -0.51 3.32
CA LYS A 77 21.51 0.75 3.95
C LYS A 77 19.98 0.89 3.93
N PRO A 78 19.25 0.23 4.88
CA PRO A 78 17.79 0.23 4.86
C PRO A 78 17.18 1.54 5.33
N PHE A 79 16.02 1.86 4.74
CA PHE A 79 15.10 2.85 5.26
C PHE A 79 13.66 2.37 5.10
N LEU A 80 12.79 2.70 6.06
CA LEU A 80 11.35 2.48 5.92
C LEU A 80 10.74 3.60 5.12
N THR A 81 9.77 3.30 4.28
CA THR A 81 9.15 4.30 3.42
C THR A 81 7.67 4.06 3.15
N ASP A 82 6.97 5.14 2.91
CA ASP A 82 5.63 5.26 2.34
C ASP A 82 5.52 6.60 1.61
N CYS A 83 4.45 6.83 0.85
CA CYS A 83 4.11 8.13 0.27
C CYS A 83 2.91 8.75 0.98
N ASN A 84 2.83 10.09 0.94
CA ASN A 84 1.73 10.85 1.51
C ASN A 84 0.37 10.43 0.95
N THR A 85 -0.68 10.60 1.76
CA THR A 85 -2.04 10.25 1.35
C THR A 85 -2.68 11.34 0.47
N LEU A 86 -3.66 10.90 -0.31
CA LEU A 86 -4.50 11.80 -1.09
C LEU A 86 -5.65 12.37 -0.25
N TYR A 87 -6.19 11.55 0.66
CA TYR A 87 -7.28 11.95 1.56
C TYR A 87 -6.76 12.78 2.74
N VAL A 88 -7.71 13.39 3.43
CA VAL A 88 -7.47 14.14 4.66
C VAL A 88 -7.36 13.18 5.84
N GLY A 89 -6.19 13.14 6.46
CA GLY A 89 -5.88 12.29 7.60
C GLY A 89 -4.54 12.66 8.21
N GLY A 90 -4.03 11.81 9.09
CA GLY A 90 -2.76 12.02 9.79
C GLY A 90 -1.50 11.87 8.91
N ARG A 91 -1.64 11.49 7.62
CA ARG A 91 -0.52 11.25 6.72
C ARG A 91 -0.56 12.09 5.44
N LYS A 92 -1.16 13.29 5.54
CA LYS A 92 -1.38 14.20 4.42
C LYS A 92 -0.09 14.89 3.91
N ASN A 93 0.89 15.10 4.74
CA ASN A 93 2.20 15.66 4.42
C ASN A 93 3.28 14.92 5.20
N ALA A 94 4.56 15.11 4.85
CA ALA A 94 5.64 14.31 5.42
C ALA A 94 5.78 14.47 6.94
N LEU A 95 5.52 15.65 7.51
CA LEU A 95 5.65 15.86 8.95
C LEU A 95 4.54 15.14 9.70
N ASP A 96 3.28 15.36 9.32
CA ASP A 96 2.14 14.65 9.93
C ASP A 96 2.28 13.12 9.72
N HIS A 97 2.82 12.70 8.58
CA HIS A 97 3.03 11.28 8.27
C HIS A 97 4.11 10.66 9.18
N LEU A 98 5.20 11.39 9.46
CA LEU A 98 6.21 10.96 10.41
C LEU A 98 5.66 10.94 11.84
N ASP A 99 4.86 11.95 12.24
CA ASP A 99 4.20 11.99 13.54
C ASP A 99 3.23 10.79 13.71
N SER A 100 2.49 10.43 12.66
CA SER A 100 1.66 9.22 12.65
C SER A 100 2.49 7.95 12.82
N ALA A 101 3.60 7.83 12.09
CA ALA A 101 4.51 6.70 12.21
C ALA A 101 5.09 6.60 13.63
N TYR A 102 5.53 7.71 14.21
CA TYR A 102 6.07 7.75 15.59
C TYR A 102 5.02 7.41 16.63
N THR A 103 3.80 7.91 16.49
CA THR A 103 2.66 7.57 17.35
C THR A 103 2.36 6.07 17.32
N ASN A 104 2.49 5.45 16.15
CA ASN A 104 2.30 4.03 15.95
C ASN A 104 3.55 3.18 16.28
N GLY A 105 4.57 3.81 16.87
CA GLY A 105 5.76 3.16 17.40
C GLY A 105 6.90 2.93 16.39
N PHE A 106 6.77 3.39 15.15
CA PHE A 106 7.86 3.34 14.17
C PHE A 106 8.82 4.50 14.38
N SER A 107 10.07 4.19 14.67
CA SER A 107 11.13 5.17 14.85
C SER A 107 12.49 4.53 14.62
N PRO A 108 13.57 5.31 14.45
CA PRO A 108 14.92 4.73 14.37
C PRO A 108 15.31 3.92 15.60
N PHE A 109 14.74 4.21 16.77
CA PHE A 109 14.98 3.46 18.01
C PHE A 109 14.28 2.10 18.04
N SER A 110 13.05 2.02 17.52
CA SER A 110 12.25 0.78 17.53
C SER A 110 12.56 -0.13 16.36
N THR A 111 12.87 0.44 15.18
CA THR A 111 13.06 -0.32 13.93
C THR A 111 14.52 -0.47 13.51
N GLY A 112 15.40 0.37 14.04
CA GLY A 112 16.82 0.35 13.72
C GLY A 112 17.22 1.10 12.45
N CYS A 113 16.29 1.75 11.72
CA CYS A 113 16.58 2.57 10.54
C CYS A 113 15.72 3.82 10.49
N HIS A 114 16.07 4.75 9.61
CA HIS A 114 15.32 5.98 9.39
C HIS A 114 14.05 5.74 8.58
N ILE A 115 13.10 6.69 8.69
CA ILE A 115 11.89 6.74 7.86
C ILE A 115 12.06 7.89 6.87
N ILE A 116 11.80 7.62 5.60
CA ILE A 116 11.80 8.61 4.52
C ILE A 116 10.42 8.58 3.85
N ILE A 117 9.73 9.72 3.85
CA ILE A 117 8.48 9.85 3.10
C ILE A 117 8.84 10.14 1.65
N ALA A 118 8.59 9.17 0.78
CA ALA A 118 9.24 9.06 -0.52
C ALA A 118 8.85 10.14 -1.54
N ASP A 119 7.66 10.72 -1.41
CA ASP A 119 7.16 11.79 -2.27
C ASP A 119 7.35 13.19 -1.68
N GLY A 120 8.26 13.32 -0.69
CA GLY A 120 8.68 14.59 -0.11
C GLY A 120 7.63 15.28 0.76
N LEU A 121 7.94 16.54 1.15
CA LEU A 121 7.18 17.29 2.16
C LEU A 121 5.68 17.40 1.84
N LYS A 122 5.33 17.59 0.57
CA LYS A 122 3.95 17.87 0.13
C LYS A 122 3.37 16.79 -0.81
N GLY A 123 4.03 15.67 -0.96
CA GLY A 123 3.56 14.57 -1.80
C GLY A 123 3.74 14.80 -3.31
N ASN A 124 4.71 15.61 -3.70
CA ASN A 124 4.94 16.00 -5.10
C ASN A 124 6.41 15.90 -5.55
N ASP A 125 7.26 15.25 -4.76
CA ASP A 125 8.58 14.84 -5.17
C ASP A 125 8.49 13.45 -5.81
N GLU A 126 8.43 13.43 -7.15
CA GLU A 126 8.06 12.25 -7.92
C GLU A 126 8.96 12.06 -9.14
N VAL A 127 8.98 10.82 -9.63
CA VAL A 127 9.57 10.43 -10.90
C VAL A 127 8.45 9.83 -11.75
N GLU A 128 8.38 10.22 -13.03
CA GLU A 128 7.54 9.56 -14.00
C GLU A 128 8.27 8.34 -14.58
N VAL A 129 7.69 7.16 -14.39
CA VAL A 129 8.24 5.89 -14.84
C VAL A 129 7.33 5.32 -15.93
N PRO A 130 7.82 5.11 -17.17
CA PRO A 130 7.03 4.51 -18.23
C PRO A 130 6.49 3.14 -17.83
N VAL A 131 5.24 2.83 -18.21
CA VAL A 131 4.62 1.54 -17.97
C VAL A 131 4.44 0.83 -19.31
N GLU A 132 5.37 -0.04 -19.65
CA GLU A 132 5.29 -0.81 -20.86
C GLU A 132 4.13 -1.80 -20.79
N GLY A 133 3.26 -1.79 -21.80
CA GLY A 133 2.05 -2.63 -21.84
C GLY A 133 0.90 -2.10 -20.96
N GLY A 134 1.03 -0.93 -20.33
CA GLY A 134 -0.04 -0.31 -19.55
C GLY A 134 -1.28 0.02 -20.40
N GLU A 135 -2.44 -0.36 -19.89
CA GLU A 135 -3.75 -0.17 -20.53
C GLU A 135 -4.33 1.21 -20.19
N TYR A 136 -4.10 1.65 -18.94
CA TYR A 136 -4.65 2.86 -18.35
C TYR A 136 -3.57 3.91 -18.02
N VAL A 137 -2.37 3.48 -17.66
CA VAL A 137 -1.27 4.33 -17.22
C VAL A 137 -0.10 4.22 -18.22
N LYS A 138 0.25 5.33 -18.84
CA LYS A 138 1.42 5.39 -19.75
C LYS A 138 2.73 5.61 -18.99
N ALA A 139 2.69 6.43 -17.95
CA ALA A 139 3.81 6.68 -17.06
C ALA A 139 3.30 6.89 -15.64
N ALA A 140 3.74 6.04 -14.73
CA ALA A 140 3.36 6.08 -13.32
C ALA A 140 4.17 7.16 -12.57
N LYS A 141 3.50 7.91 -11.71
CA LYS A 141 4.11 8.97 -10.88
C LYS A 141 4.47 8.39 -9.53
N ILE A 142 5.73 8.01 -9.35
CA ILE A 142 6.24 7.30 -8.17
C ILE A 142 7.02 8.24 -7.27
N GLY A 143 6.89 8.09 -5.95
CA GLY A 143 7.69 8.84 -4.97
C GLY A 143 9.19 8.64 -5.21
N ARG A 144 9.95 9.75 -5.32
CA ARG A 144 11.35 9.74 -5.76
C ARG A 144 12.22 8.80 -4.95
N ALA A 145 12.16 8.86 -3.61
CA ALA A 145 13.04 8.04 -2.78
C ALA A 145 12.84 6.53 -2.95
N VAL A 146 11.64 6.09 -3.41
CA VAL A 146 11.42 4.68 -3.79
C VAL A 146 12.25 4.34 -5.02
N MET A 147 12.33 5.22 -6.01
CA MET A 147 13.03 4.96 -7.27
C MET A 147 14.54 5.17 -7.16
N ASP A 148 15.00 6.01 -6.22
CA ASP A 148 16.42 6.23 -5.94
C ASP A 148 17.08 5.06 -5.17
N ALA A 149 16.29 4.14 -4.62
CA ALA A 149 16.81 2.96 -3.94
C ALA A 149 17.26 1.88 -4.93
N ASP A 150 18.36 1.19 -4.62
CA ASP A 150 18.95 0.12 -5.44
C ASP A 150 18.14 -1.18 -5.33
N VAL A 151 17.61 -1.47 -4.14
CA VAL A 151 16.83 -2.67 -3.82
C VAL A 151 15.49 -2.25 -3.22
N PHE A 152 14.44 -2.96 -3.60
CA PHE A 152 13.10 -2.71 -3.10
C PHE A 152 12.52 -3.92 -2.37
N ILE A 153 12.08 -3.72 -1.13
CA ILE A 153 11.40 -4.74 -0.33
C ILE A 153 10.00 -4.23 0.03
N SER A 154 8.95 -4.99 -0.26
CA SER A 154 7.62 -4.69 0.24
C SER A 154 7.30 -5.54 1.48
N LEU A 155 6.95 -4.88 2.58
CA LEU A 155 6.45 -5.52 3.81
C LEU A 155 4.97 -5.19 3.95
N ASN A 156 4.13 -6.18 3.70
CA ASN A 156 2.71 -6.00 3.47
C ASN A 156 1.87 -6.54 4.63
N HIS A 157 0.92 -5.75 5.10
CA HIS A 157 -0.21 -6.24 5.86
C HIS A 157 -1.27 -6.73 4.88
N PHE A 158 -1.57 -8.04 4.90
CA PHE A 158 -2.60 -8.61 4.03
C PHE A 158 -3.96 -8.59 4.72
N LYS A 159 -4.94 -7.90 4.14
CA LYS A 159 -6.24 -7.62 4.72
C LYS A 159 -7.29 -7.25 3.70
N GLY A 160 -8.54 -7.02 4.13
CA GLY A 160 -9.60 -6.44 3.31
C GLY A 160 -9.34 -5.00 2.87
N HIS A 161 -10.11 -4.53 1.91
CA HIS A 161 -10.07 -3.16 1.41
C HIS A 161 -11.36 -2.77 0.70
N GLU A 162 -11.92 -1.64 1.06
CA GLU A 162 -13.25 -1.15 0.65
C GLU A 162 -13.42 -0.89 -0.86
N GLN A 163 -12.34 -0.63 -1.60
CA GLN A 163 -12.38 -0.39 -3.04
C GLN A 163 -11.62 -1.45 -3.86
N ALA A 164 -10.50 -1.94 -3.34
CA ALA A 164 -9.69 -2.93 -4.04
C ALA A 164 -10.08 -4.38 -3.69
N GLY A 165 -10.92 -4.59 -2.68
CA GLY A 165 -11.31 -5.88 -2.15
C GLY A 165 -10.31 -6.42 -1.14
N MET A 166 -9.04 -6.48 -1.50
CA MET A 166 -7.95 -6.83 -0.61
C MET A 166 -6.77 -5.87 -0.75
N GLY A 167 -5.94 -5.80 0.29
CA GLY A 167 -4.66 -5.10 0.29
C GLY A 167 -3.54 -6.07 0.60
N GLY A 168 -2.67 -6.32 -0.37
CA GLY A 168 -1.47 -7.15 -0.28
C GLY A 168 -0.25 -6.45 -0.85
N ALA A 169 0.66 -7.21 -1.48
CA ALA A 169 1.88 -6.68 -2.09
C ALA A 169 1.57 -5.70 -3.23
N LEU A 170 0.72 -6.10 -4.19
CA LEU A 170 0.40 -5.26 -5.33
C LEU A 170 -0.18 -3.91 -4.89
N LYS A 171 -1.11 -3.90 -3.96
CA LYS A 171 -1.72 -2.66 -3.45
C LYS A 171 -0.72 -1.83 -2.65
N ASN A 172 0.09 -2.44 -1.77
CA ASN A 172 1.10 -1.74 -0.98
C ASN A 172 2.17 -1.10 -1.88
N ILE A 173 2.53 -1.75 -2.98
CA ILE A 173 3.48 -1.24 -3.96
C ILE A 173 2.81 -0.18 -4.84
N GLY A 174 1.81 -0.56 -5.63
CA GLY A 174 1.23 0.29 -6.67
C GLY A 174 0.59 1.56 -6.12
N MET A 175 -0.36 1.42 -5.19
CA MET A 175 -0.99 2.58 -4.54
C MET A 175 -0.04 3.26 -3.57
N GLY A 176 0.70 2.46 -2.77
CA GLY A 176 1.53 2.97 -1.70
C GLY A 176 2.72 3.79 -2.18
N CYS A 177 3.41 3.39 -3.25
CA CYS A 177 4.55 4.12 -3.82
C CYS A 177 4.14 5.26 -4.76
N GLY A 178 2.88 5.31 -5.21
CA GLY A 178 2.37 6.44 -5.99
C GLY A 178 2.49 7.76 -5.22
N SER A 179 3.00 8.80 -5.88
CA SER A 179 2.95 10.17 -5.34
C SER A 179 1.49 10.63 -5.18
N ARG A 180 1.27 11.82 -4.66
CA ARG A 180 -0.08 12.39 -4.59
C ARG A 180 -0.77 12.47 -5.95
N ALA A 181 -0.03 12.88 -7.00
CA ALA A 181 -0.55 12.88 -8.37
C ALA A 181 -0.81 11.45 -8.88
N GLY A 182 0.07 10.51 -8.55
CA GLY A 182 -0.12 9.10 -8.87
C GLY A 182 -1.34 8.49 -8.18
N LYS A 183 -1.54 8.78 -6.90
CA LYS A 183 -2.76 8.35 -6.19
C LYS A 183 -4.03 8.97 -6.79
N MET A 184 -3.97 10.24 -7.23
CA MET A 184 -5.07 10.89 -7.91
C MET A 184 -5.41 10.16 -9.22
N GLU A 185 -4.44 9.81 -10.04
CA GLU A 185 -4.62 9.07 -11.29
C GLU A 185 -5.21 7.67 -11.08
N GLN A 186 -4.81 7.01 -9.99
CA GLN A 186 -5.33 5.67 -9.67
C GLN A 186 -6.79 5.71 -9.18
N HIS A 187 -7.13 6.64 -8.29
CA HIS A 187 -8.45 6.71 -7.64
C HIS A 187 -9.53 7.44 -8.44
N ASN A 188 -9.18 8.11 -9.53
CA ASN A 188 -10.15 8.96 -10.23
C ASN A 188 -10.09 8.79 -11.73
N SER A 189 -11.26 8.86 -12.33
CA SER A 189 -11.44 9.20 -13.75
C SER A 189 -11.33 10.71 -13.98
N GLY A 190 -11.36 11.53 -12.91
CA GLY A 190 -11.50 12.98 -12.94
C GLY A 190 -10.42 13.75 -12.16
N LYS A 191 -10.76 14.96 -11.78
CA LYS A 191 -9.88 15.97 -11.19
C LYS A 191 -10.47 16.46 -9.86
N PRO A 192 -9.67 17.09 -8.96
CA PRO A 192 -10.17 17.52 -7.66
C PRO A 192 -11.26 18.60 -7.80
N PHE A 193 -12.13 18.69 -6.79
CA PHE A 193 -13.17 19.72 -6.70
C PHE A 193 -13.10 20.44 -5.34
N VAL A 194 -13.80 21.56 -5.21
CA VAL A 194 -13.86 22.35 -3.96
C VAL A 194 -15.22 22.17 -3.30
N LYS A 195 -15.24 21.69 -2.05
CA LYS A 195 -16.42 21.81 -1.17
C LYS A 195 -16.53 23.26 -0.69
N THR A 196 -17.31 24.06 -1.39
CA THR A 196 -17.44 25.51 -1.16
C THR A 196 -17.86 25.85 0.28
N LYS A 197 -18.63 24.98 0.95
CA LYS A 197 -19.00 25.15 2.37
C LYS A 197 -17.78 25.15 3.31
N LYS A 198 -16.70 24.47 2.96
CA LYS A 198 -15.44 24.45 3.74
C LYS A 198 -14.44 25.51 3.26
N CYS A 199 -14.63 26.08 2.08
CA CYS A 199 -13.69 27.04 1.50
C CYS A 199 -13.77 28.39 2.24
N ILE A 200 -12.62 28.89 2.68
CA ILE A 200 -12.49 30.21 3.35
C ILE A 200 -11.92 31.29 2.42
N GLY A 201 -11.74 31.00 1.13
CA GLY A 201 -11.25 31.98 0.16
C GLY A 201 -9.78 32.41 0.32
N CYS A 202 -8.94 31.61 1.01
CA CYS A 202 -7.55 31.97 1.34
C CYS A 202 -6.59 32.05 0.16
N GLY A 203 -6.93 31.47 -1.00
CA GLY A 203 -6.15 31.53 -2.24
C GLY A 203 -4.91 30.63 -2.32
N ASN A 204 -4.63 29.79 -1.29
CA ASN A 204 -3.45 28.92 -1.32
C ASN A 204 -3.44 27.95 -2.50
N CYS A 205 -4.63 27.46 -2.91
CA CYS A 205 -4.78 26.58 -4.07
C CYS A 205 -4.38 27.27 -5.38
N ALA A 206 -4.75 28.56 -5.54
CA ALA A 206 -4.36 29.34 -6.72
C ALA A 206 -2.85 29.62 -6.74
N LYS A 207 -2.25 29.95 -5.59
CA LYS A 207 -0.82 30.23 -5.49
C LYS A 207 0.08 29.02 -5.83
N ILE A 208 -0.39 27.80 -5.55
CA ILE A 208 0.38 26.57 -5.82
C ILE A 208 0.12 26.01 -7.23
N CYS A 209 -0.93 26.44 -7.90
CA CYS A 209 -1.34 25.89 -9.19
C CYS A 209 -0.48 26.47 -10.32
N ALA A 210 0.21 25.60 -11.07
CA ALA A 210 0.97 25.99 -12.25
C ALA A 210 0.10 26.15 -13.52
N HIS A 211 -1.20 25.86 -13.43
CA HIS A 211 -2.13 25.82 -14.57
C HIS A 211 -3.31 26.78 -14.41
N ASP A 212 -3.28 27.64 -13.39
CA ASP A 212 -4.33 28.62 -13.10
C ASP A 212 -5.75 28.03 -13.06
N ALA A 213 -5.86 26.74 -12.65
CA ALA A 213 -7.14 26.05 -12.59
C ALA A 213 -8.04 26.50 -11.42
N PRO A 214 -7.54 26.84 -10.20
CA PRO A 214 -8.39 27.38 -9.14
C PRO A 214 -8.82 28.82 -9.45
N THR A 215 -10.11 29.04 -9.65
CA THR A 215 -10.72 30.35 -9.94
C THR A 215 -11.54 30.83 -8.75
N ARG A 216 -11.49 32.15 -8.47
CA ARG A 216 -12.23 32.77 -7.37
C ARG A 216 -13.60 33.27 -7.88
N GLY A 217 -14.67 32.79 -7.24
CA GLY A 217 -16.04 33.23 -7.51
C GLY A 217 -16.37 34.57 -6.84
N GLU A 218 -17.53 35.12 -7.19
CA GLU A 218 -18.06 36.37 -6.60
C GLU A 218 -18.30 36.26 -5.10
N ASP A 219 -18.62 35.06 -4.61
CA ASP A 219 -18.78 34.77 -3.19
C ASP A 219 -17.42 34.69 -2.42
N GLY A 220 -16.32 34.99 -3.11
CA GLY A 220 -14.97 34.97 -2.57
C GLY A 220 -14.36 33.57 -2.38
N LYS A 221 -15.07 32.51 -2.72
CA LYS A 221 -14.62 31.13 -2.64
C LYS A 221 -14.00 30.67 -3.94
N TYR A 222 -13.26 29.57 -3.87
CA TYR A 222 -12.60 29.01 -5.04
C TYR A 222 -13.37 27.81 -5.61
N THR A 223 -13.30 27.65 -6.93
CA THR A 223 -13.68 26.46 -7.69
C THR A 223 -12.49 26.01 -8.52
N ILE A 224 -12.52 24.80 -9.09
CA ILE A 224 -11.46 24.31 -9.98
C ILE A 224 -12.01 24.20 -11.39
N ASP A 225 -11.40 24.96 -12.29
CA ASP A 225 -11.62 24.86 -13.72
C ASP A 225 -11.09 23.50 -14.20
N GLN A 226 -12.02 22.63 -14.60
CA GLN A 226 -11.71 21.25 -14.97
C GLN A 226 -10.94 21.17 -16.30
N ASP A 227 -11.06 22.14 -17.17
CA ASP A 227 -10.35 22.15 -18.47
C ASP A 227 -8.87 22.51 -18.30
N LYS A 228 -8.56 23.38 -17.33
CA LYS A 228 -7.18 23.75 -16.99
C LYS A 228 -6.50 22.78 -16.03
N CYS A 229 -7.26 22.04 -15.27
CA CYS A 229 -6.71 21.16 -14.25
C CYS A 229 -6.06 19.91 -14.89
N VAL A 230 -4.83 19.60 -14.47
CA VAL A 230 -4.09 18.41 -14.92
C VAL A 230 -4.07 17.28 -13.87
N GLY A 231 -4.85 17.38 -12.78
CA GLY A 231 -4.96 16.32 -11.78
C GLY A 231 -3.74 16.14 -10.85
N CYS A 232 -2.79 17.07 -10.79
CA CYS A 232 -1.56 16.93 -9.97
C CYS A 232 -1.80 16.98 -8.45
N ALA A 233 -3.01 17.26 -7.99
CA ALA A 233 -3.46 17.29 -6.59
C ALA A 233 -2.68 18.21 -5.62
N ARG A 234 -1.76 19.06 -6.07
CA ARG A 234 -0.98 19.99 -5.22
C ARG A 234 -1.87 20.90 -4.38
N CYS A 235 -3.02 21.32 -4.91
CA CYS A 235 -3.99 22.17 -4.22
C CYS A 235 -4.62 21.47 -3.00
N ILE A 236 -4.76 20.15 -3.02
CA ILE A 236 -5.24 19.36 -1.86
C ILE A 236 -4.24 19.48 -0.71
N ALA A 237 -2.93 19.35 -1.00
CA ALA A 237 -1.87 19.40 0.00
C ALA A 237 -1.81 20.70 0.80
N VAL A 238 -2.15 21.82 0.17
CA VAL A 238 -2.01 23.17 0.77
C VAL A 238 -3.31 23.77 1.29
N CYS A 239 -4.42 23.05 1.20
CA CYS A 239 -5.70 23.53 1.69
C CYS A 239 -5.80 23.40 3.21
N PRO A 240 -5.83 24.52 3.99
CA PRO A 240 -5.83 24.47 5.45
C PRO A 240 -7.18 24.04 6.05
N LYS A 241 -8.24 24.02 5.23
CA LYS A 241 -9.60 23.63 5.62
C LYS A 241 -10.09 22.35 4.95
N ASP A 242 -9.19 21.65 4.25
CA ASP A 242 -9.50 20.41 3.53
C ASP A 242 -10.75 20.54 2.65
N ALA A 243 -10.89 21.75 2.06
CA ALA A 243 -12.01 22.05 1.19
C ALA A 243 -11.86 21.43 -0.20
N ILE A 244 -10.64 21.07 -0.60
CA ILE A 244 -10.35 20.47 -1.92
C ILE A 244 -10.29 18.97 -1.75
N GLN A 245 -11.09 18.26 -2.51
CA GLN A 245 -11.27 16.81 -2.39
C GLN A 245 -11.30 16.15 -3.76
N THR A 246 -11.20 14.84 -3.77
CA THR A 246 -11.37 13.99 -4.95
C THR A 246 -12.72 13.29 -4.93
N LEU A 247 -13.20 12.86 -6.09
CA LEU A 247 -14.50 12.19 -6.23
C LEU A 247 -14.46 10.72 -5.78
N TRP A 248 -13.28 10.08 -5.84
CA TRP A 248 -13.14 8.64 -5.58
C TRP A 248 -14.06 7.79 -6.47
N ASP A 249 -14.16 8.18 -7.75
CA ASP A 249 -15.15 7.69 -8.70
C ASP A 249 -14.62 6.62 -9.67
N GLU A 250 -13.40 6.13 -9.47
CA GLU A 250 -12.87 5.06 -10.30
C GLU A 250 -13.55 3.72 -9.99
N ALA A 251 -13.96 3.01 -11.02
CA ALA A 251 -14.53 1.69 -10.88
C ALA A 251 -13.52 0.71 -10.25
N PRO A 252 -13.91 -0.14 -9.29
CA PRO A 252 -12.99 -1.03 -8.56
C PRO A 252 -12.09 -1.87 -9.46
N ALA A 253 -12.60 -2.43 -10.57
CA ALA A 253 -11.80 -3.20 -11.50
C ALA A 253 -10.73 -2.36 -12.22
N ILE A 254 -11.05 -1.10 -12.59
CA ILE A 254 -10.10 -0.18 -13.22
C ILE A 254 -9.05 0.29 -12.20
N LEU A 255 -9.47 0.63 -10.98
CA LEU A 255 -8.55 0.94 -9.89
C LEU A 255 -7.54 -0.20 -9.69
N ASN A 256 -8.00 -1.45 -9.63
CA ASN A 256 -7.16 -2.62 -9.46
C ASN A 256 -6.16 -2.82 -10.62
N LYS A 257 -6.57 -2.57 -11.86
CA LYS A 257 -5.66 -2.61 -13.02
C LYS A 257 -4.61 -1.49 -12.95
N LYS A 258 -5.00 -0.26 -12.59
CA LYS A 258 -4.04 0.84 -12.39
C LYS A 258 -3.06 0.55 -11.26
N ILE A 259 -3.49 -0.11 -10.17
CA ILE A 259 -2.60 -0.56 -9.09
C ILE A 259 -1.54 -1.53 -9.62
N ALA A 260 -1.92 -2.50 -10.46
CA ALA A 260 -0.98 -3.43 -11.08
C ALA A 260 0.02 -2.69 -12.00
N GLU A 261 -0.45 -1.72 -12.80
CA GLU A 261 0.39 -0.92 -13.68
C GLU A 261 1.41 -0.07 -12.89
N TYR A 262 1.00 0.54 -11.80
CA TYR A 262 1.89 1.26 -10.87
C TYR A 262 2.88 0.31 -10.18
N THR A 263 2.45 -0.91 -9.84
CA THR A 263 3.36 -1.94 -9.29
C THR A 263 4.45 -2.27 -10.29
N LYS A 264 4.12 -2.49 -11.57
CA LYS A 264 5.09 -2.73 -12.63
C LYS A 264 6.16 -1.65 -12.68
N ALA A 265 5.75 -0.38 -12.66
CA ALA A 265 6.68 0.76 -12.67
C ALA A 265 7.67 0.74 -11.50
N VAL A 266 7.27 0.21 -10.34
CA VAL A 266 8.14 0.14 -9.17
C VAL A 266 9.09 -1.05 -9.23
N VAL A 267 8.65 -2.21 -9.69
CA VAL A 267 9.42 -3.46 -9.56
C VAL A 267 10.27 -3.81 -10.77
N ASP A 268 9.92 -3.33 -11.95
CA ASP A 268 10.64 -3.66 -13.18
C ASP A 268 12.10 -3.20 -13.13
N GLY A 269 13.00 -4.09 -13.56
CA GLY A 269 14.39 -3.78 -13.82
C GLY A 269 15.29 -3.63 -12.58
N ARG A 270 14.80 -3.95 -11.37
CA ARG A 270 15.62 -3.93 -10.16
C ARG A 270 15.35 -5.11 -9.21
N PRO A 271 16.30 -5.45 -8.31
CA PRO A 271 16.08 -6.49 -7.31
C PRO A 271 14.93 -6.12 -6.38
N CYS A 272 13.94 -7.02 -6.27
CA CYS A 272 12.77 -6.85 -5.41
C CYS A 272 12.53 -8.11 -4.58
N PHE A 273 11.95 -7.93 -3.38
CA PHE A 273 11.50 -9.02 -2.54
C PHE A 273 10.21 -8.64 -1.81
N HIS A 274 9.26 -9.57 -1.69
CA HIS A 274 7.93 -9.30 -1.20
C HIS A 274 7.59 -10.19 -0.02
N ILE A 275 7.05 -9.57 1.04
CA ILE A 275 6.74 -10.21 2.33
C ILE A 275 5.31 -9.83 2.70
N SER A 276 4.45 -10.80 2.97
CA SER A 276 3.08 -10.56 3.42
C SER A 276 2.80 -11.25 4.75
N LEU A 277 2.25 -10.50 5.69
CA LEU A 277 1.78 -11.01 6.97
C LEU A 277 0.25 -11.04 6.96
N VAL A 278 -0.32 -12.25 7.02
CA VAL A 278 -1.76 -12.50 7.05
C VAL A 278 -2.18 -12.66 8.50
N LEU A 279 -2.34 -11.53 9.17
CA LEU A 279 -2.74 -11.40 10.57
C LEU A 279 -3.66 -10.19 10.72
N ASP A 280 -4.51 -10.17 11.74
CA ASP A 280 -5.46 -9.08 11.99
C ASP A 280 -6.16 -8.64 10.70
N VAL A 281 -6.71 -9.62 9.94
CA VAL A 281 -7.30 -9.42 8.60
C VAL A 281 -8.57 -8.60 8.72
N SER A 282 -8.41 -7.29 8.91
CA SER A 282 -9.49 -6.31 9.03
C SER A 282 -10.29 -6.20 7.72
N PRO A 283 -11.59 -5.86 7.76
CA PRO A 283 -12.37 -5.64 6.55
C PRO A 283 -11.88 -4.44 5.73
N ASN A 284 -11.36 -3.41 6.40
CA ASN A 284 -10.95 -2.15 5.79
C ASN A 284 -9.42 -1.97 5.80
N CYS A 285 -8.97 -0.99 5.03
CA CYS A 285 -7.57 -0.59 4.93
C CYS A 285 -7.05 0.02 6.24
N ASP A 286 -5.74 -0.19 6.56
CA ASP A 286 -5.03 0.52 7.65
C ASP A 286 -5.00 2.05 7.46
N CYS A 287 -5.54 2.55 6.36
CA CYS A 287 -5.71 3.96 6.09
C CYS A 287 -6.95 4.58 6.76
N HIS A 288 -7.79 3.77 7.40
CA HIS A 288 -8.88 4.19 8.26
C HIS A 288 -8.38 4.31 9.70
N SER A 289 -8.86 5.31 10.43
CA SER A 289 -8.55 5.49 11.87
C SER A 289 -9.28 4.47 12.75
N GLU A 290 -10.45 4.02 12.31
CA GLU A 290 -11.20 2.93 12.90
C GLU A 290 -10.74 1.57 12.35
N ASN A 291 -10.88 0.55 13.15
CA ASN A 291 -10.71 -0.84 12.71
C ASN A 291 -11.76 -1.73 13.37
N ASP A 292 -12.04 -2.85 12.75
CA ASP A 292 -13.04 -3.82 13.18
C ASP A 292 -12.40 -5.16 13.52
N VAL A 293 -13.19 -6.07 14.04
CA VAL A 293 -12.80 -7.47 14.28
C VAL A 293 -12.31 -8.09 12.97
N PRO A 294 -11.21 -8.87 12.99
CA PRO A 294 -10.73 -9.55 11.80
C PRO A 294 -11.80 -10.46 11.18
N LEU A 295 -11.82 -10.54 9.84
CA LEU A 295 -12.75 -11.41 9.09
C LEU A 295 -12.47 -12.89 9.33
N VAL A 296 -11.18 -13.24 9.46
CA VAL A 296 -10.67 -14.62 9.64
C VAL A 296 -9.57 -14.65 10.70
N PRO A 297 -9.27 -15.82 11.30
CA PRO A 297 -8.13 -15.98 12.20
C PRO A 297 -6.79 -15.66 11.54
N ASN A 298 -5.78 -15.32 12.35
CA ASN A 298 -4.42 -15.13 11.88
C ASN A 298 -3.90 -16.40 11.19
N VAL A 299 -3.34 -16.25 9.99
CA VAL A 299 -2.90 -17.38 9.13
C VAL A 299 -1.40 -17.64 9.23
N GLY A 300 -0.59 -16.62 8.89
CA GLY A 300 0.87 -16.81 8.87
C GLY A 300 1.61 -15.73 8.08
N MET A 301 2.87 -16.05 7.83
CA MET A 301 3.85 -15.21 7.16
C MET A 301 4.19 -15.80 5.81
N PHE A 302 4.22 -15.00 4.76
CA PHE A 302 4.49 -15.41 3.39
C PHE A 302 5.62 -14.57 2.80
N ALA A 303 6.44 -15.16 1.92
CA ALA A 303 7.51 -14.45 1.22
C ALA A 303 7.72 -15.02 -0.19
N SER A 304 7.99 -14.14 -1.17
CA SER A 304 8.25 -14.50 -2.56
C SER A 304 9.00 -13.39 -3.29
N PHE A 305 9.68 -13.73 -4.38
CA PHE A 305 10.14 -12.77 -5.37
C PHE A 305 9.02 -12.30 -6.32
N ASP A 306 7.92 -13.03 -6.39
CA ASP A 306 6.77 -12.76 -7.26
C ASP A 306 5.61 -12.17 -6.44
N PRO A 307 5.26 -10.87 -6.60
CA PRO A 307 4.21 -10.23 -5.84
C PRO A 307 2.80 -10.73 -6.22
N VAL A 308 2.59 -11.20 -7.46
CA VAL A 308 1.30 -11.73 -7.93
C VAL A 308 1.04 -13.09 -7.28
N ALA A 309 2.04 -13.99 -7.34
CA ALA A 309 1.99 -15.30 -6.69
C ALA A 309 1.80 -15.17 -5.18
N LEU A 310 2.50 -14.20 -4.57
CA LEU A 310 2.39 -13.92 -3.13
C LEU A 310 0.97 -13.52 -2.74
N ASP A 311 0.37 -12.56 -3.44
CA ASP A 311 -0.98 -12.09 -3.15
C ASP A 311 -2.03 -13.18 -3.44
N GLN A 312 -1.87 -13.97 -4.50
CA GLN A 312 -2.72 -15.13 -4.76
C GLN A 312 -2.66 -16.15 -3.62
N ALA A 313 -1.45 -16.50 -3.16
CA ALA A 313 -1.28 -17.47 -2.07
C ALA A 313 -1.87 -16.95 -0.74
N CYS A 314 -1.75 -15.65 -0.45
CA CYS A 314 -2.35 -15.03 0.72
C CYS A 314 -3.89 -15.02 0.62
N ALA A 315 -4.45 -14.71 -0.55
CA ALA A 315 -5.90 -14.74 -0.78
C ALA A 315 -6.45 -16.16 -0.59
N ASP A 316 -5.85 -17.16 -1.25
CA ASP A 316 -6.24 -18.57 -1.09
C ASP A 316 -6.18 -19.03 0.37
N ALA A 317 -5.17 -18.58 1.11
CA ALA A 317 -5.01 -18.91 2.52
C ALA A 317 -6.09 -18.27 3.40
N VAL A 318 -6.54 -17.06 3.09
CA VAL A 318 -7.68 -16.39 3.77
C VAL A 318 -8.99 -17.07 3.42
N LEU A 319 -9.25 -17.34 2.14
CA LEU A 319 -10.47 -18.01 1.67
C LEU A 319 -10.65 -19.41 2.30
N ALA A 320 -9.57 -20.06 2.69
CA ALA A 320 -9.59 -21.37 3.35
C ALA A 320 -9.85 -21.31 4.87
N GLN A 321 -9.93 -20.12 5.48
CA GLN A 321 -10.15 -19.99 6.92
C GLN A 321 -11.63 -19.97 7.29
N PRO A 322 -11.98 -20.41 8.53
CA PRO A 322 -13.29 -20.13 9.08
C PRO A 322 -13.46 -18.63 9.36
N LEU A 323 -14.70 -18.15 9.27
CA LEU A 323 -15.03 -16.77 9.61
C LEU A 323 -14.93 -16.53 11.12
N VAL A 324 -14.46 -15.35 11.53
CA VAL A 324 -14.45 -14.97 12.96
C VAL A 324 -15.85 -14.51 13.38
N PRO A 325 -16.45 -15.13 14.42
CA PRO A 325 -17.72 -14.68 14.98
C PRO A 325 -17.65 -13.22 15.47
N ASN A 326 -18.75 -12.51 15.38
CA ASN A 326 -18.88 -11.08 15.72
C ASN A 326 -18.02 -10.12 14.86
N SER A 327 -17.56 -10.57 13.69
CA SER A 327 -17.03 -9.67 12.66
C SER A 327 -18.17 -9.06 11.83
N LEU A 328 -17.87 -8.10 10.98
CA LEU A 328 -18.79 -7.50 10.00
C LEU A 328 -19.64 -8.54 9.25
N LEU A 329 -19.10 -9.74 9.03
CA LEU A 329 -19.78 -10.84 8.32
C LEU A 329 -20.92 -11.51 9.11
N PHE A 330 -21.15 -11.07 10.35
CA PHE A 330 -22.23 -11.56 11.24
C PHE A 330 -23.23 -10.44 11.63
N ASP A 331 -23.13 -9.24 11.05
CA ASP A 331 -23.97 -8.09 11.42
C ASP A 331 -25.47 -8.33 11.19
N SER A 332 -25.83 -9.27 10.30
CA SER A 332 -27.22 -9.70 10.09
C SER A 332 -27.79 -10.61 11.21
N GLY A 333 -26.97 -10.99 12.20
CA GLY A 333 -27.30 -11.94 13.25
C GLY A 333 -27.07 -13.42 12.89
N GLU A 334 -26.81 -13.71 11.62
CA GLU A 334 -26.45 -15.04 11.12
C GLU A 334 -25.11 -14.96 10.37
N PRO A 335 -24.30 -16.03 10.40
CA PRO A 335 -23.04 -16.05 9.67
C PRO A 335 -23.32 -15.91 8.17
N CYS A 336 -22.49 -15.09 7.50
CA CYS A 336 -22.48 -15.03 6.05
C CYS A 336 -22.25 -16.44 5.47
N ASN A 337 -23.16 -16.90 4.62
CA ASN A 337 -22.95 -18.12 3.84
C ASN A 337 -22.13 -17.78 2.58
N CYS A 338 -20.91 -17.27 2.79
CA CYS A 338 -20.04 -16.77 1.74
C CYS A 338 -18.76 -17.61 1.65
N THR A 339 -18.27 -17.78 0.45
CA THR A 339 -16.99 -18.44 0.16
C THR A 339 -15.83 -17.44 0.02
N ASP A 340 -16.15 -16.14 -0.07
CA ASP A 340 -15.20 -15.05 -0.21
C ASP A 340 -15.52 -13.95 0.81
N PRO A 341 -14.75 -13.86 1.90
CA PRO A 341 -14.97 -12.86 2.94
C PRO A 341 -14.71 -11.43 2.48
N PHE A 342 -13.86 -11.22 1.46
CA PHE A 342 -13.59 -9.89 0.90
C PHE A 342 -14.78 -9.36 0.11
N LYS A 343 -15.34 -10.18 -0.79
CA LYS A 343 -16.56 -9.83 -1.55
C LYS A 343 -17.78 -9.75 -0.64
N ALA A 344 -17.83 -10.53 0.43
CA ALA A 344 -18.91 -10.43 1.39
C ALA A 344 -18.85 -9.13 2.23
N ALA A 345 -17.65 -8.69 2.62
CA ALA A 345 -17.47 -7.41 3.29
C ALA A 345 -17.72 -6.21 2.35
N HIS A 346 -17.35 -6.33 1.08
CA HIS A 346 -17.45 -5.29 0.07
C HIS A 346 -17.93 -5.86 -1.27
N PRO A 347 -19.26 -5.95 -1.50
CA PRO A 347 -19.83 -6.67 -2.65
C PRO A 347 -19.45 -6.14 -4.04
N ASP A 348 -19.12 -4.86 -4.14
CA ASP A 348 -18.81 -4.19 -5.41
C ASP A 348 -17.35 -4.32 -5.84
N VAL A 349 -16.49 -5.01 -5.06
CA VAL A 349 -15.07 -5.13 -5.34
C VAL A 349 -14.74 -6.27 -6.31
N ASP A 350 -13.65 -6.10 -7.04
CA ASP A 350 -13.07 -7.11 -7.93
C ASP A 350 -11.54 -7.18 -7.68
N TRP A 351 -11.16 -7.88 -6.61
CA TRP A 351 -9.75 -8.02 -6.22
C TRP A 351 -8.95 -8.88 -7.20
N GLU A 352 -9.60 -9.82 -7.89
CA GLU A 352 -8.97 -10.69 -8.87
C GLU A 352 -8.44 -9.91 -10.07
N ALA A 353 -9.11 -8.82 -10.46
CA ALA A 353 -8.69 -7.96 -11.57
C ALA A 353 -7.25 -7.42 -11.40
N CYS A 354 -6.79 -7.19 -10.17
CA CYS A 354 -5.41 -6.77 -9.90
C CYS A 354 -4.40 -7.86 -10.22
N LEU A 355 -4.69 -9.11 -9.80
CA LEU A 355 -3.83 -10.28 -10.03
C LEU A 355 -3.78 -10.66 -11.51
N GLU A 356 -4.94 -10.70 -12.16
CA GLU A 356 -5.05 -11.02 -13.59
C GLU A 356 -4.30 -10.00 -14.46
N HIS A 357 -4.46 -8.73 -14.13
CA HIS A 357 -3.77 -7.68 -14.87
C HIS A 357 -2.26 -7.68 -14.59
N GLY A 358 -1.84 -7.97 -13.34
CA GLY A 358 -0.44 -8.15 -12.98
C GLY A 358 0.23 -9.29 -13.74
N GLU A 359 -0.46 -10.43 -13.89
CA GLU A 359 0.01 -11.55 -14.69
C GLU A 359 0.10 -11.18 -16.18
N LYS A 360 -0.92 -10.51 -16.73
CA LYS A 360 -0.93 -10.01 -18.13
C LYS A 360 0.23 -9.05 -18.40
N LEU A 361 0.60 -8.22 -17.43
CA LEU A 361 1.73 -7.27 -17.53
C LEU A 361 3.10 -7.92 -17.36
N GLY A 362 3.16 -9.21 -16.99
CA GLY A 362 4.40 -9.94 -16.75
C GLY A 362 5.11 -9.54 -15.45
N ILE A 363 4.40 -9.00 -14.47
CA ILE A 363 4.94 -8.70 -13.13
C ILE A 363 5.24 -10.00 -12.37
N GLY A 364 4.42 -11.02 -12.58
CA GLY A 364 4.47 -12.33 -11.96
C GLY A 364 3.41 -13.25 -12.53
N GLN A 365 3.10 -14.34 -11.84
CA GLN A 365 2.08 -15.30 -12.25
C GLN A 365 1.21 -15.73 -11.06
N ARG A 366 -0.09 -15.98 -11.30
CA ARG A 366 -1.02 -16.45 -10.28
C ARG A 366 -0.73 -17.89 -9.82
N ALA A 367 -0.15 -18.70 -10.72
CA ALA A 367 0.20 -20.09 -10.42
C ALA A 367 1.44 -20.16 -9.53
N TYR A 368 1.32 -20.77 -8.35
CA TYR A 368 2.42 -20.86 -7.39
C TYR A 368 2.62 -22.26 -6.84
N GLU A 369 3.81 -22.49 -6.25
CA GLU A 369 4.15 -23.63 -5.40
C GLU A 369 4.31 -23.14 -3.96
N LEU A 370 3.50 -23.66 -3.02
CA LEU A 370 3.61 -23.29 -1.60
C LEU A 370 4.67 -24.16 -0.90
N VAL A 371 5.76 -23.54 -0.46
CA VAL A 371 6.84 -24.16 0.30
C VAL A 371 6.64 -23.87 1.78
N LYS A 372 6.24 -24.88 2.56
CA LYS A 372 6.08 -24.75 4.03
C LYS A 372 7.42 -24.93 4.74
N ILE A 373 7.67 -24.08 5.78
CA ILE A 373 8.93 -24.03 6.54
C ILE A 373 8.67 -24.35 8.01
#